data_ba6c9a67b397366f40e70115df8eef19
#
_entry.id   ba6c9a67b397366f40e70115df8eef19
#
_cell.length_a   1.000
_cell.length_b   1.000
_cell.length_c   1.000
_cell.angle_alpha   90.00
_cell.angle_beta   90.00
_cell.angle_gamma   90.00
#
_symmetry.space_group_name_H-M   'P 1'
#
loop_
_entity.id
_entity.type
_entity.pdbx_description
1 polymer ?
#
loop_
_entity_poly.entity_id
_entity_poly.type
_entity_poly.pdbx_seq_one_letter_code
_entity_poly.pdbx_strand_id
1 'polypeptide(L)'
;MAVKEGYDVLRLIEHGQTCYISSEYVRGRPLAWYIKEHPRIPKKLLLEWILHLERQLEMLHKCRNHPCYQYVNPYSIIVSEEGGLYFSDMEAGSNEEMLRLMRKKNIREHFLPPGMPYYRKASVSLDAYGLGKTVQYLLAMTEADPKLNWKETGRLRKMTSHCLNQFSKRQIQNISEIRKYIPIYQEKQPNIAGKSRAILAVAALLCVLAAACRVGKPHPGCRNEIGREGERQNLCRQ
;
A
#
# COMPACT_ATOMS: atom_id res chain seq x y z
N MET A 1 32.24 9.16 12.04
CA MET A 1 31.16 10.16 12.01
C MET A 1 30.12 9.72 13.03
N ALA A 2 29.78 10.56 14.01
CA ALA A 2 28.66 10.28 14.88
C ALA A 2 27.39 10.21 14.02
N VAL A 3 26.60 9.15 14.19
CA VAL A 3 25.31 9.02 13.51
C VAL A 3 24.40 10.08 14.10
N LYS A 4 23.97 11.04 13.28
CA LYS A 4 23.00 12.04 13.72
C LYS A 4 21.69 11.32 14.07
N GLU A 5 21.19 11.52 15.29
CA GLU A 5 20.01 10.82 15.80
C GLU A 5 18.68 11.35 15.27
N GLY A 6 18.68 12.54 14.67
CA GLY A 6 17.44 13.13 14.16
C GLY A 6 17.67 14.34 13.26
N TYR A 7 16.59 14.79 12.65
CA TYR A 7 16.56 15.80 11.60
C TYR A 7 15.36 16.71 11.78
N ASP A 8 15.52 17.96 11.43
CA ASP A 8 14.37 18.86 11.24
C ASP A 8 13.69 18.50 9.92
N VAL A 9 12.37 18.33 9.98
CA VAL A 9 11.54 17.90 8.84
C VAL A 9 10.39 18.86 8.62
N LEU A 10 9.88 18.90 7.39
CA LEU A 10 8.71 19.68 7.05
C LEU A 10 7.44 18.99 7.57
N ARG A 11 6.70 19.65 8.43
CA ARG A 11 5.34 19.28 8.81
C ARG A 11 4.36 20.15 8.05
N LEU A 12 3.49 19.51 7.31
CA LEU A 12 2.44 20.14 6.52
C LEU A 12 1.12 20.05 7.30
N ILE A 13 0.55 21.19 7.66
CA ILE A 13 -0.63 21.27 8.51
C ILE A 13 -1.74 21.95 7.71
N GLU A 14 -2.83 21.24 7.47
CA GLU A 14 -4.05 21.81 6.88
C GLU A 14 -4.95 22.37 8.00
N HIS A 15 -5.32 23.62 7.87
CA HIS A 15 -6.32 24.25 8.72
C HIS A 15 -7.34 24.99 7.85
N GLY A 16 -8.53 24.43 7.73
CA GLY A 16 -9.56 24.90 6.80
C GLY A 16 -9.09 24.77 5.34
N GLN A 17 -9.02 25.89 4.63
CA GLN A 17 -8.55 25.93 3.22
C GLN A 17 -7.08 26.35 3.10
N THR A 18 -6.38 26.52 4.21
CA THR A 18 -5.00 26.99 4.21
C THR A 18 -4.05 25.90 4.67
N CYS A 19 -2.94 25.72 3.95
CA CYS A 19 -1.86 24.84 4.34
C CYS A 19 -0.69 25.67 4.90
N TYR A 20 -0.15 25.21 6.02
CA TYR A 20 1.00 25.80 6.72
C TYR A 20 2.15 24.80 6.71
N ILE A 21 3.36 25.33 6.70
CA ILE A 21 4.60 24.56 6.82
C ILE A 21 5.18 24.90 8.19
N SER A 22 5.52 23.87 8.95
CA SER A 22 6.23 23.97 10.22
C SER A 22 7.46 23.09 10.19
N SER A 23 8.52 23.48 10.89
CA SER A 23 9.67 22.62 11.12
C SER A 23 9.48 21.84 12.41
N GLU A 24 9.80 20.54 12.40
CA GLU A 24 9.70 19.65 13.55
C GLU A 24 10.91 18.73 13.61
N TYR A 25 11.47 18.55 14.80
CA TYR A 25 12.59 17.63 15.00
C TYR A 25 12.07 16.19 15.11
N VAL A 26 12.56 15.31 14.23
CA VAL A 26 12.19 13.90 14.18
C VAL A 26 13.44 13.03 14.31
N ARG A 27 13.40 12.04 15.20
CA ARG A 27 14.41 10.98 15.25
C ARG A 27 14.23 10.04 14.08
N GLY A 28 15.32 9.69 13.43
CA GLY A 28 15.24 8.83 12.25
C GLY A 28 16.50 8.87 11.39
N ARG A 29 16.39 8.32 10.19
CA ARG A 29 17.50 8.21 9.25
C ARG A 29 17.09 8.57 7.83
N PRO A 30 17.98 9.12 7.00
CA PRO A 30 17.73 9.27 5.57
C PRO A 30 17.34 7.95 4.92
N LEU A 31 16.34 7.99 4.06
CA LEU A 31 15.76 6.83 3.39
C LEU A 31 16.83 6.00 2.65
N ALA A 32 17.81 6.67 2.01
CA ALA A 32 18.90 5.99 1.32
C ALA A 32 19.76 5.10 2.24
N TRP A 33 19.91 5.47 3.51
CA TRP A 33 20.65 4.67 4.49
C TRP A 33 19.75 3.63 5.13
N TYR A 34 18.53 3.98 5.44
CA TYR A 34 17.53 3.05 5.99
C TYR A 34 17.39 1.80 5.11
N ILE A 35 17.22 1.97 3.80
CA ILE A 35 17.00 0.83 2.89
C ILE A 35 18.25 -0.04 2.68
N LYS A 36 19.47 0.50 2.88
CA LYS A 36 20.68 -0.32 2.86
C LYS A 36 20.73 -1.31 4.02
N GLU A 37 20.21 -0.91 5.18
CA GLU A 37 20.15 -1.76 6.36
C GLU A 37 18.91 -2.67 6.32
N HIS A 38 17.83 -2.23 5.64
CA HIS A 38 16.56 -2.93 5.53
C HIS A 38 16.18 -3.14 4.05
N PRO A 39 16.88 -4.01 3.31
CA PRO A 39 16.63 -4.22 1.88
C PRO A 39 15.30 -4.92 1.60
N ARG A 40 14.71 -5.62 2.57
CA ARG A 40 13.38 -6.21 2.48
C ARG A 40 12.37 -5.33 3.18
N ILE A 41 11.37 -4.87 2.44
CA ILE A 41 10.33 -3.96 2.95
C ILE A 41 8.96 -4.59 2.72
N PRO A 42 8.06 -4.61 3.74
CA PRO A 42 6.69 -5.03 3.53
C PRO A 42 6.06 -4.28 2.34
N LYS A 43 5.48 -5.01 1.39
CA LYS A 43 4.87 -4.41 0.19
C LYS A 43 3.86 -3.33 0.54
N LYS A 44 3.07 -3.53 1.58
CA LYS A 44 2.13 -2.55 2.09
C LYS A 44 2.84 -1.23 2.40
N LEU A 45 3.90 -1.31 3.21
CA LEU A 45 4.69 -0.15 3.63
C LEU A 45 5.34 0.57 2.43
N LEU A 46 5.92 -0.18 1.50
CA LEU A 46 6.52 0.40 0.29
C LEU A 46 5.51 1.20 -0.54
N LEU A 47 4.31 0.68 -0.75
CA LEU A 47 3.26 1.36 -1.51
C LEU A 47 2.68 2.56 -0.75
N GLU A 48 2.52 2.44 0.56
CA GLU A 48 2.11 3.54 1.45
C GLU A 48 3.15 4.67 1.46
N TRP A 49 4.44 4.36 1.48
CA TRP A 49 5.51 5.34 1.38
C TRP A 49 5.45 6.14 0.09
N ILE A 50 5.30 5.46 -1.06
CA ILE A 50 5.21 6.13 -2.36
C ILE A 50 3.99 7.07 -2.40
N LEU A 51 2.85 6.61 -1.90
CA LEU A 51 1.63 7.41 -1.84
C LEU A 51 1.77 8.59 -0.86
N HIS A 52 2.43 8.37 0.27
CA HIS A 52 2.65 9.40 1.29
C HIS A 52 3.56 10.52 0.76
N LEU A 53 4.66 10.19 0.09
CA LEU A 53 5.55 11.17 -0.53
C LEU A 53 4.82 12.01 -1.59
N GLU A 54 3.99 11.37 -2.42
CA GLU A 54 3.16 12.08 -3.41
C GLU A 54 2.21 13.06 -2.74
N ARG A 55 1.51 12.63 -1.67
CA ARG A 55 0.59 13.49 -0.93
C ARG A 55 1.28 14.66 -0.23
N GLN A 56 2.43 14.43 0.38
CA GLN A 56 3.20 15.51 0.99
C GLN A 56 3.61 16.58 -0.04
N LEU A 57 4.07 16.17 -1.23
CA LEU A 57 4.39 17.12 -2.31
C LEU A 57 3.15 17.87 -2.79
N GLU A 58 2.01 17.19 -2.94
CA GLU A 58 0.75 17.84 -3.31
C GLU A 58 0.35 18.90 -2.27
N MET A 59 0.43 18.57 -0.98
CA MET A 59 0.14 19.51 0.10
C MET A 59 1.12 20.68 0.09
N LEU A 60 2.42 20.43 -0.05
CA LEU A 60 3.45 21.45 -0.13
C LEU A 60 3.14 22.44 -1.27
N HIS A 61 2.83 21.93 -2.46
CA HIS A 61 2.51 22.76 -3.63
C HIS A 61 1.21 23.59 -3.45
N LYS A 62 0.31 23.18 -2.52
CA LYS A 62 -0.90 23.92 -2.16
C LYS A 62 -0.69 24.95 -1.06
N CYS A 63 0.42 24.89 -0.35
CA CYS A 63 0.72 25.86 0.70
C CYS A 63 0.86 27.28 0.15
N ARG A 64 0.75 28.26 1.02
CA ARG A 64 0.88 29.68 0.65
C ARG A 64 2.19 29.92 -0.11
N ASN A 65 2.12 30.68 -1.19
CA ASN A 65 3.22 30.95 -2.13
C ASN A 65 3.64 29.75 -3.01
N HIS A 66 2.91 28.64 -2.99
CA HIS A 66 3.13 27.45 -3.83
C HIS A 66 4.60 26.98 -3.86
N PRO A 67 5.19 26.70 -2.67
CA PRO A 67 6.58 26.31 -2.62
C PRO A 67 6.78 24.94 -3.28
N CYS A 68 7.97 24.75 -3.89
CA CYS A 68 8.43 23.46 -4.39
C CYS A 68 9.64 23.02 -3.59
N TYR A 69 9.78 21.72 -3.37
CA TYR A 69 10.84 21.20 -2.50
C TYR A 69 12.23 21.24 -3.15
N GLN A 70 12.30 21.00 -4.47
CA GLN A 70 13.53 21.04 -5.28
C GLN A 70 14.52 19.88 -5.05
N TYR A 71 14.59 19.34 -3.85
CA TYR A 71 15.58 18.33 -3.46
C TYR A 71 14.99 16.94 -3.23
N VAL A 72 13.93 16.59 -3.96
CA VAL A 72 13.27 15.28 -3.81
C VAL A 72 14.22 14.15 -4.22
N ASN A 73 14.76 13.44 -3.24
CA ASN A 73 15.63 12.27 -3.43
C ASN A 73 15.73 11.44 -2.13
N PRO A 74 16.24 10.19 -2.15
CA PRO A 74 16.28 9.33 -0.97
C PRO A 74 17.17 9.84 0.17
N TYR A 75 18.07 10.78 -0.06
CA TYR A 75 18.90 11.35 0.98
C TYR A 75 18.23 12.50 1.74
N SER A 76 17.25 13.15 1.12
CA SER A 76 16.51 14.27 1.71
C SER A 76 15.17 13.83 2.35
N ILE A 77 14.88 12.55 2.33
CA ILE A 77 13.69 11.95 2.94
C ILE A 77 14.13 11.24 4.21
N ILE A 78 13.49 11.53 5.34
CA ILE A 78 13.75 10.91 6.63
C ILE A 78 12.71 9.83 6.91
N VAL A 79 13.20 8.66 7.29
CA VAL A 79 12.37 7.58 7.87
C VAL A 79 12.43 7.76 9.37
N SER A 80 11.32 8.05 10.02
CA SER A 80 11.24 8.17 11.48
C SER A 80 11.35 6.79 12.15
N GLU A 81 11.62 6.78 13.45
CA GLU A 81 11.62 5.55 14.26
C GLU A 81 10.26 4.83 14.22
N GLU A 82 9.15 5.57 14.02
CA GLU A 82 7.80 5.02 13.85
C GLU A 82 7.50 4.54 12.42
N GLY A 83 8.46 4.66 11.50
CA GLY A 83 8.32 4.23 10.09
C GLY A 83 7.64 5.24 9.16
N GLY A 84 7.33 6.44 9.65
CA GLY A 84 6.82 7.54 8.83
C GLY A 84 7.89 8.14 7.92
N LEU A 85 7.49 8.70 6.77
CA LEU A 85 8.38 9.42 5.87
C LEU A 85 8.11 10.92 5.94
N TYR A 86 9.21 11.71 5.95
CA TYR A 86 9.14 13.17 6.00
C TYR A 86 10.19 13.77 5.08
N PHE A 87 9.90 14.90 4.47
CA PHE A 87 10.92 15.70 3.79
C PHE A 87 11.72 16.50 4.82
N SER A 88 13.04 16.49 4.71
CA SER A 88 13.92 17.30 5.58
C SER A 88 13.66 18.78 5.34
N ASP A 89 13.70 19.56 6.40
CA ASP A 89 13.73 21.02 6.28
C ASP A 89 15.13 21.46 5.85
N MET A 90 15.27 21.87 4.58
CA MET A 90 16.56 22.29 4.02
C MET A 90 16.99 23.69 4.46
N GLU A 91 16.10 24.44 5.09
CA GLU A 91 16.41 25.78 5.64
C GLU A 91 16.87 25.70 7.10
N ALA A 92 16.60 24.57 7.77
CA ALA A 92 17.06 24.36 9.15
C ALA A 92 18.58 24.24 9.23
N GLY A 93 19.22 25.01 10.10
CA GLY A 93 20.67 25.00 10.31
C GLY A 93 21.20 23.62 10.73
N SER A 94 20.39 22.83 11.46
CA SER A 94 20.71 21.46 11.82
C SER A 94 20.90 20.53 10.62
N ASN A 95 20.32 20.82 9.45
CA ASN A 95 20.38 20.03 8.22
C ASN A 95 21.43 20.55 7.22
N GLU A 96 22.34 21.44 7.61
CA GLU A 96 23.33 22.03 6.70
C GLU A 96 24.22 20.97 6.00
N GLU A 97 24.62 19.92 6.72
CA GLU A 97 25.40 18.83 6.11
C GLU A 97 24.62 18.09 5.03
N MET A 98 23.33 17.89 5.25
CA MET A 98 22.42 17.30 4.25
C MET A 98 22.31 18.21 3.02
N LEU A 99 22.13 19.51 3.22
CA LEU A 99 22.10 20.48 2.13
C LEU A 99 23.41 20.49 1.34
N ARG A 100 24.57 20.38 2.02
CA ARG A 100 25.87 20.21 1.35
C ARG A 100 25.94 18.91 0.53
N LEU A 101 25.36 17.82 1.05
CA LEU A 101 25.28 16.56 0.31
C LEU A 101 24.42 16.71 -0.96
N MET A 102 23.27 17.38 -0.87
CA MET A 102 22.40 17.64 -2.04
C MET A 102 23.09 18.46 -3.14
N ARG A 103 24.07 19.28 -2.79
CA ARG A 103 24.84 20.09 -3.74
C ARG A 103 25.95 19.32 -4.43
N LYS A 104 26.30 18.09 -3.99
CA LYS A 104 27.35 17.27 -4.64
C LYS A 104 26.92 16.87 -6.06
N LYS A 105 27.89 16.95 -6.99
CA LYS A 105 27.66 16.70 -8.43
C LYS A 105 27.01 15.33 -8.69
N ASN A 106 27.51 14.27 -8.08
CA ASN A 106 27.02 12.91 -8.26
C ASN A 106 25.56 12.74 -7.82
N ILE A 107 25.15 13.37 -6.70
CA ILE A 107 23.75 13.32 -6.23
C ILE A 107 22.86 14.09 -7.21
N ARG A 108 23.27 15.27 -7.62
CA ARG A 108 22.52 16.10 -8.56
C ARG A 108 22.32 15.42 -9.90
N GLU A 109 23.41 14.92 -10.51
CA GLU A 109 23.33 14.23 -11.81
C GLU A 109 22.44 12.99 -11.79
N HIS A 110 22.31 12.36 -10.63
CA HIS A 110 21.47 11.18 -10.47
C HIS A 110 19.97 11.52 -10.32
N PHE A 111 19.65 12.58 -9.57
CA PHE A 111 18.27 12.90 -9.18
C PHE A 111 17.68 14.15 -9.86
N LEU A 112 18.45 14.90 -10.62
CA LEU A 112 17.98 16.02 -11.44
C LEU A 112 17.98 15.66 -12.93
N PRO A 113 17.14 16.33 -13.74
CA PRO A 113 17.15 16.14 -15.17
C PRO A 113 18.52 16.43 -15.78
N PRO A 114 18.99 15.64 -16.77
CA PRO A 114 20.25 15.87 -17.45
C PRO A 114 20.37 17.28 -18.03
N GLY A 115 21.55 17.88 -17.88
CA GLY A 115 21.83 19.22 -18.43
C GLY A 115 21.14 20.37 -17.68
N MET A 116 20.48 20.09 -16.54
CA MET A 116 19.83 21.14 -15.77
C MET A 116 20.85 22.01 -15.04
N PRO A 117 20.81 23.34 -15.19
CA PRO A 117 21.71 24.23 -14.48
C PRO A 117 21.36 24.25 -12.99
N TYR A 118 22.40 24.45 -12.17
CA TYR A 118 22.27 24.43 -10.69
C TYR A 118 21.32 25.47 -10.12
N TYR A 119 21.21 26.61 -10.78
CA TYR A 119 20.44 27.77 -10.32
C TYR A 119 18.99 27.78 -10.85
N ARG A 120 18.53 26.68 -11.47
CA ARG A 120 17.16 26.63 -11.94
C ARG A 120 16.17 26.74 -10.77
N LYS A 121 15.14 27.56 -10.97
CA LYS A 121 14.07 27.73 -10.01
C LYS A 121 13.33 26.41 -9.79
N ALA A 122 13.01 26.10 -8.53
CA ALA A 122 12.15 24.98 -8.15
C ALA A 122 10.83 25.01 -8.91
N SER A 123 10.31 23.84 -9.27
CA SER A 123 9.05 23.70 -9.97
C SER A 123 8.40 22.35 -9.68
N VAL A 124 7.06 22.27 -9.84
CA VAL A 124 6.29 21.03 -9.69
C VAL A 124 6.85 19.90 -10.55
N SER A 125 7.25 20.21 -11.79
CA SER A 125 7.82 19.22 -12.71
C SER A 125 9.19 18.71 -12.23
N LEU A 126 9.97 19.54 -11.53
CA LEU A 126 11.24 19.14 -10.94
C LEU A 126 11.04 18.22 -9.74
N ASP A 127 10.10 18.55 -8.87
CA ASP A 127 9.74 17.69 -7.73
C ASP A 127 9.17 16.35 -8.21
N ALA A 128 8.34 16.37 -9.27
CA ALA A 128 7.84 15.15 -9.89
C ALA A 128 8.99 14.28 -10.44
N TYR A 129 9.98 14.89 -11.10
CA TYR A 129 11.16 14.17 -11.59
C TYR A 129 11.94 13.52 -10.45
N GLY A 130 12.24 14.28 -9.39
CA GLY A 130 12.91 13.78 -8.19
C GLY A 130 12.14 12.63 -7.53
N LEU A 131 10.80 12.73 -7.43
CA LEU A 131 9.96 11.65 -6.93
C LEU A 131 10.05 10.40 -7.82
N GLY A 132 9.99 10.57 -9.14
CA GLY A 132 10.15 9.47 -10.10
C GLY A 132 11.50 8.75 -9.93
N LYS A 133 12.59 9.51 -9.78
CA LYS A 133 13.93 8.97 -9.51
C LYS A 133 14.03 8.29 -8.15
N THR A 134 13.39 8.86 -7.13
CA THR A 134 13.33 8.26 -5.78
C THR A 134 12.61 6.92 -5.82
N VAL A 135 11.46 6.83 -6.51
CA VAL A 135 10.74 5.56 -6.66
C VAL A 135 11.55 4.54 -7.46
N GLN A 136 12.24 4.95 -8.53
CA GLN A 136 13.16 4.04 -9.25
C GLN A 136 14.26 3.51 -8.33
N TYR A 137 14.84 4.38 -7.50
CA TYR A 137 15.87 4.00 -6.54
C TYR A 137 15.34 3.02 -5.50
N LEU A 138 14.15 3.28 -4.92
CA LEU A 138 13.49 2.37 -4.00
C LEU A 138 13.29 0.98 -4.63
N LEU A 139 12.70 0.93 -5.81
CA LEU A 139 12.43 -0.34 -6.51
C LEU A 139 13.68 -1.10 -6.92
N ALA A 140 14.81 -0.41 -7.13
CA ALA A 140 16.09 -1.03 -7.46
C ALA A 140 16.83 -1.55 -6.21
N MET A 141 16.69 -0.86 -5.07
CA MET A 141 17.46 -1.14 -3.87
C MET A 141 16.71 -1.97 -2.82
N THR A 142 15.41 -2.23 -3.03
CA THR A 142 14.60 -2.98 -2.07
C THR A 142 13.85 -4.12 -2.72
N GLU A 143 13.60 -5.18 -1.94
CA GLU A 143 12.67 -6.25 -2.26
C GLU A 143 11.38 -6.09 -1.48
N ALA A 144 10.26 -5.95 -2.19
CA ALA A 144 8.94 -5.92 -1.56
C ALA A 144 8.51 -7.32 -1.10
N ASP A 145 8.01 -7.44 0.12
CA ASP A 145 7.48 -8.70 0.66
C ASP A 145 5.99 -8.55 1.06
N PRO A 146 5.08 -9.31 0.45
CA PRO A 146 5.27 -10.18 -0.73
C PRO A 146 5.65 -9.36 -1.99
N LYS A 147 6.28 -10.01 -2.97
CA LYS A 147 6.72 -9.35 -4.21
C LYS A 147 5.58 -8.61 -4.91
N LEU A 148 5.94 -7.50 -5.55
CA LEU A 148 5.01 -6.77 -6.43
C LEU A 148 4.55 -7.69 -7.57
N ASN A 149 3.26 -7.71 -7.84
CA ASN A 149 2.73 -8.43 -8.99
C ASN A 149 2.95 -7.62 -10.29
N TRP A 150 2.72 -8.24 -11.45
CA TRP A 150 2.96 -7.62 -12.75
C TRP A 150 2.14 -6.35 -13.00
N LYS A 151 0.90 -6.28 -12.46
CA LYS A 151 0.04 -5.10 -12.56
C LYS A 151 0.56 -3.94 -11.72
N GLU A 152 0.96 -4.23 -10.47
CA GLU A 152 1.56 -3.25 -9.56
C GLU A 152 2.86 -2.69 -10.14
N THR A 153 3.75 -3.58 -10.62
CA THR A 153 5.00 -3.19 -11.28
C THR A 153 4.74 -2.35 -12.53
N GLY A 154 3.77 -2.75 -13.36
CA GLY A 154 3.39 -2.00 -14.56
C GLY A 154 2.84 -0.60 -14.24
N ARG A 155 2.05 -0.47 -13.18
CA ARG A 155 1.54 0.85 -12.72
C ARG A 155 2.67 1.74 -12.21
N LEU A 156 3.57 1.23 -11.36
CA LEU A 156 4.71 2.00 -10.87
C LEU A 156 5.66 2.41 -12.00
N ARG A 157 5.88 1.53 -12.99
CA ARG A 157 6.67 1.86 -14.18
C ARG A 157 6.02 2.98 -15.02
N LYS A 158 4.68 2.99 -15.15
CA LYS A 158 3.96 4.10 -15.77
C LYS A 158 4.09 5.39 -14.98
N MET A 159 3.93 5.33 -13.66
CA MET A 159 4.14 6.47 -12.76
C MET A 159 5.53 7.08 -12.96
N THR A 160 6.58 6.29 -12.84
CA THR A 160 7.96 6.78 -12.99
C THR A 160 8.21 7.34 -14.40
N SER A 161 7.68 6.70 -15.44
CA SER A 161 7.78 7.21 -16.81
C SER A 161 7.14 8.59 -16.97
N HIS A 162 5.96 8.81 -16.36
CA HIS A 162 5.32 10.14 -16.36
C HIS A 162 6.17 11.18 -15.62
N CYS A 163 6.70 10.83 -14.45
CA CYS A 163 7.55 11.72 -13.67
C CYS A 163 8.83 12.12 -14.41
N LEU A 164 9.45 11.19 -15.14
CA LEU A 164 10.75 11.39 -15.77
C LEU A 164 10.66 12.01 -17.17
N ASN A 165 9.47 12.08 -17.76
CA ASN A 165 9.28 12.58 -19.12
C ASN A 165 9.22 14.10 -19.17
N GLN A 166 10.32 14.76 -18.77
CA GLN A 166 10.44 16.23 -18.71
C GLN A 166 10.44 16.92 -20.09
N PHE A 167 10.76 16.18 -21.15
CA PHE A 167 10.87 16.71 -22.51
C PHE A 167 9.59 16.50 -23.34
N SER A 168 8.57 15.89 -22.73
CA SER A 168 7.27 15.75 -23.38
C SER A 168 6.55 17.11 -23.41
N LYS A 169 5.75 17.33 -24.45
CA LYS A 169 4.87 18.51 -24.57
C LYS A 169 3.90 18.63 -23.39
N ARG A 170 3.76 17.59 -22.59
CA ARG A 170 2.83 17.50 -21.45
C ARG A 170 3.62 17.29 -20.15
N GLN A 171 4.21 18.38 -19.67
CA GLN A 171 4.83 18.38 -18.33
C GLN A 171 3.76 18.24 -17.24
N ILE A 172 4.11 17.58 -16.15
CA ILE A 172 3.27 17.49 -14.95
C ILE A 172 3.11 18.90 -14.37
N GLN A 173 1.88 19.37 -14.31
CA GLN A 173 1.52 20.66 -13.70
C GLN A 173 1.04 20.49 -12.26
N ASN A 174 0.49 19.31 -11.94
CA ASN A 174 0.05 18.96 -10.60
C ASN A 174 0.53 17.55 -10.26
N ILE A 175 1.20 17.41 -9.12
CA ILE A 175 1.75 16.13 -8.69
C ILE A 175 0.66 15.07 -8.49
N SER A 176 -0.57 15.44 -8.17
CA SER A 176 -1.70 14.50 -8.01
C SER A 176 -2.06 13.74 -9.30
N GLU A 177 -1.60 14.22 -10.47
CA GLU A 177 -1.82 13.51 -11.74
C GLU A 177 -1.22 12.10 -11.76
N ILE A 178 -0.16 11.87 -10.96
CA ILE A 178 0.52 10.57 -10.89
C ILE A 178 -0.14 9.59 -9.91
N ARG A 179 -0.97 10.06 -8.99
CA ARG A 179 -1.62 9.25 -7.94
C ARG A 179 -2.39 8.05 -8.50
N LYS A 180 -3.08 8.22 -9.63
CA LYS A 180 -3.83 7.15 -10.31
C LYS A 180 -2.96 5.95 -10.73
N TYR A 181 -1.64 6.13 -10.84
CA TYR A 181 -0.69 5.08 -11.17
C TYR A 181 -0.07 4.41 -9.95
N ILE A 182 -0.23 4.95 -8.75
CA ILE A 182 0.26 4.34 -7.52
C ILE A 182 -0.69 3.19 -7.16
N PRO A 183 -0.19 1.93 -7.01
CA PRO A 183 -1.03 0.83 -6.57
C PRO A 183 -1.48 1.04 -5.13
N ILE A 184 -2.74 0.77 -4.84
CA ILE A 184 -3.25 0.73 -3.47
C ILE A 184 -3.10 -0.71 -2.98
N TYR A 185 -2.47 -0.89 -1.81
CA TYR A 185 -2.39 -2.19 -1.18
C TYR A 185 -3.79 -2.67 -0.79
N GLN A 186 -4.17 -3.83 -1.32
CA GLN A 186 -5.40 -4.50 -0.92
C GLN A 186 -5.00 -5.76 -0.15
N GLU A 187 -5.38 -5.84 1.10
CA GLU A 187 -5.23 -7.05 1.88
C GLU A 187 -6.07 -8.14 1.22
N LYS A 188 -5.43 -9.25 0.85
CA LYS A 188 -6.19 -10.40 0.35
C LYS A 188 -7.04 -10.91 1.50
N GLN A 189 -8.32 -10.55 1.53
CA GLN A 189 -9.25 -11.23 2.41
C GLN A 189 -9.18 -12.73 2.09
N PRO A 190 -8.99 -13.60 3.10
CA PRO A 190 -9.06 -15.03 2.90
C PRO A 190 -10.42 -15.33 2.25
N ASN A 191 -10.39 -16.08 1.14
CA ASN A 191 -11.59 -16.37 0.34
C ASN A 191 -12.48 -17.36 1.12
N ILE A 192 -13.15 -16.87 2.18
CA ILE A 192 -14.06 -17.62 3.04
C ILE A 192 -15.26 -18.11 2.23
N ALA A 193 -15.68 -17.35 1.21
CA ALA A 193 -16.80 -17.69 0.33
C ALA A 193 -16.58 -19.01 -0.46
N GLY A 194 -15.34 -19.32 -0.86
CA GLY A 194 -15.04 -20.57 -1.55
C GLY A 194 -15.09 -21.80 -0.64
N LYS A 195 -14.62 -21.67 0.61
CA LYS A 195 -14.66 -22.75 1.60
C LYS A 195 -16.09 -23.00 2.09
N SER A 196 -16.89 -21.95 2.31
CA SER A 196 -18.30 -22.10 2.69
C SER A 196 -19.14 -22.76 1.60
N ARG A 197 -18.92 -22.47 0.33
CA ARG A 197 -19.61 -23.13 -0.79
C ARG A 197 -19.24 -24.60 -0.91
N ALA A 198 -17.97 -24.95 -0.73
CA ALA A 198 -17.53 -26.34 -0.72
C ALA A 198 -18.11 -27.13 0.45
N ILE A 199 -18.16 -26.54 1.65
CA ILE A 199 -18.76 -27.16 2.84
C ILE A 199 -20.26 -27.35 2.65
N LEU A 200 -20.98 -26.35 2.11
CA LEU A 200 -22.40 -26.47 1.79
C LEU A 200 -22.70 -27.54 0.72
N ALA A 201 -21.87 -27.65 -0.31
CA ALA A 201 -22.01 -28.67 -1.33
C ALA A 201 -21.80 -30.09 -0.76
N VAL A 202 -20.80 -30.29 0.11
CA VAL A 202 -20.55 -31.56 0.79
C VAL A 202 -21.69 -31.90 1.75
N ALA A 203 -22.18 -30.94 2.51
CA ALA A 203 -23.34 -31.13 3.41
C ALA A 203 -24.60 -31.51 2.64
N ALA A 204 -24.90 -30.85 1.51
CA ALA A 204 -26.01 -31.17 0.64
C ALA A 204 -25.91 -32.61 0.06
N LEU A 205 -24.69 -33.01 -0.37
CA LEU A 205 -24.43 -34.35 -0.87
C LEU A 205 -24.66 -35.43 0.20
N LEU A 206 -24.20 -35.18 1.43
CA LEU A 206 -24.42 -36.07 2.57
C LEU A 206 -25.91 -36.19 2.94
N CYS A 207 -26.67 -35.09 2.87
CA CYS A 207 -28.12 -35.13 3.08
C CYS A 207 -28.83 -35.96 2.03
N VAL A 208 -28.47 -35.86 0.76
CA VAL A 208 -29.03 -36.66 -0.34
C VAL A 208 -28.72 -38.14 -0.14
N LEU A 209 -27.49 -38.50 0.21
CA LEU A 209 -27.10 -39.90 0.49
C LEU A 209 -27.83 -40.46 1.71
N ALA A 210 -28.00 -39.67 2.79
CA ALA A 210 -28.79 -40.11 3.95
C ALA A 210 -30.26 -40.29 3.66
N ALA A 211 -30.85 -39.48 2.77
CA ALA A 211 -32.24 -39.65 2.30
C ALA A 211 -32.40 -40.95 1.44
N ALA A 212 -31.45 -41.19 0.54
CA ALA A 212 -31.45 -42.41 -0.28
C ALA A 212 -31.31 -43.71 0.55
N CYS A 213 -30.52 -43.71 1.63
CA CYS A 213 -30.43 -44.84 2.55
C CYS A 213 -31.72 -45.07 3.38
N ARG A 214 -32.56 -44.10 3.56
CA ARG A 214 -33.86 -44.26 4.27
C ARG A 214 -34.95 -44.87 3.40
N VAL A 215 -34.90 -44.64 2.09
CA VAL A 215 -35.88 -45.21 1.13
C VAL A 215 -35.68 -46.73 0.88
N GLY A 216 -34.48 -47.25 1.19
CA GLY A 216 -34.11 -48.65 0.94
C GLY A 216 -34.44 -49.65 2.05
N LYS A 217 -35.17 -49.31 3.11
CA LYS A 217 -35.60 -50.30 4.12
C LYS A 217 -36.94 -50.93 3.70
N PRO A 218 -36.97 -52.23 3.36
CA PRO A 218 -38.24 -52.92 3.10
C PRO A 218 -39.05 -53.02 4.39
N HIS A 219 -40.34 -52.71 4.29
CA HIS A 219 -41.33 -52.96 5.35
C HIS A 219 -41.37 -54.46 5.63
N PRO A 220 -41.30 -54.92 6.89
CA PRO A 220 -41.58 -56.30 7.23
C PRO A 220 -43.09 -56.59 7.00
N GLY A 221 -43.36 -57.59 6.14
CA GLY A 221 -44.67 -57.96 5.67
C GLY A 221 -45.64 -58.33 6.77
N CYS A 222 -46.89 -57.89 6.61
CA CYS A 222 -48.02 -58.46 7.28
C CYS A 222 -48.20 -59.94 6.88
N ARG A 223 -48.02 -60.83 7.82
CA ARG A 223 -48.40 -62.23 7.71
C ARG A 223 -49.88 -62.36 8.06
N ASN A 224 -50.72 -62.66 7.07
CA ASN A 224 -52.09 -63.09 7.26
C ASN A 224 -52.07 -64.45 7.96
N GLU A 225 -52.76 -64.56 9.11
CA GLU A 225 -53.23 -65.83 9.61
C GLU A 225 -54.77 -65.79 9.63
N ILE A 226 -55.33 -66.66 8.77
CA ILE A 226 -56.74 -67.06 8.71
C ILE A 226 -56.93 -68.17 9.73
N GLY A 227 -58.01 -68.08 10.52
CA GLY A 227 -58.69 -69.25 11.03
C GLY A 227 -58.69 -69.45 12.53
N ARG A 228 -59.68 -69.23 13.23
CA ARG A 228 -60.75 -70.19 13.63
C ARG A 228 -61.70 -69.67 14.67
N GLU A 229 -62.89 -69.93 14.40
CA GLU A 229 -64.10 -69.86 15.22
C GLU A 229 -63.93 -70.33 16.65
N GLY A 230 -64.78 -69.77 17.51
CA GLY A 230 -65.23 -70.45 18.77
C GLY A 230 -65.56 -69.46 19.92
N GLU A 231 -66.73 -69.01 19.91
CA GLU A 231 -67.79 -69.28 20.97
C GLU A 231 -67.56 -68.72 22.40
N ARG A 232 -68.62 -68.03 22.80
CA ARG A 232 -69.23 -67.83 24.17
C ARG A 232 -68.89 -66.55 24.87
N GLN A 233 -69.89 -65.71 24.83
CA GLN A 233 -70.91 -65.50 25.87
C GLN A 233 -70.46 -64.90 27.18
N ASN A 234 -71.10 -63.77 27.41
CA ASN A 234 -71.64 -63.31 28.72
C ASN A 234 -70.68 -62.76 29.77
N LEU A 235 -70.84 -61.70 30.23
CA LEU A 235 -71.67 -61.14 31.29
C LEU A 235 -71.20 -59.77 31.71
N CYS A 236 -72.13 -58.87 31.72
CA CYS A 236 -72.54 -57.92 32.76
C CYS A 236 -71.55 -57.05 33.54
N ARG A 237 -71.87 -55.77 33.47
CA ARG A 237 -72.00 -54.82 34.63
C ARG A 237 -70.75 -54.55 35.45
N GLN A 238 -70.26 -53.43 35.47
CA GLN A 238 -70.70 -52.18 36.16
C GLN A 238 -69.97 -50.98 35.57
#